data_cd65bee69e60b617aa1235698f4e6b91
#
_entry.id   cd65bee69e60b617aa1235698f4e6b91
#
_cell.length_a   1.000
_cell.length_b   1.000
_cell.length_c   1.000
_cell.angle_alpha   90.00
_cell.angle_beta   90.00
_cell.angle_gamma   90.00
#
_symmetry.space_group_name_H-M   'P 1'
#
loop_
_entity.id
_entity.type
_entity.pdbx_description
1 polymer ?
#
loop_
_entity_poly.entity_id
_entity_poly.type
_entity_poly.pdbx_seq_one_letter_code
_entity_poly.pdbx_strand_id
1 'polypeptide(L)'
;MSAARKVATVFGGAGFLGRYAVKRLAAKGYIVRAAVRDVEAAMFLRPMGDVGQIVPLYAPLHEEALVARAIDGADIVINLTGILAEHHKGDFMRTHAEGAGRIARLAGSTNARHLVHVSAIGADAHSPSLYGRSKAAGEEAVRAAFPRAVILRPSIIFGPEDNFFNRFAAMATISPIIPITGGGAKFQPVYVADVADAILAALSGDIAGNTFELAGPEVKTFKQLIEYMLKIIDRKRIVLDLPRGLANIQAQFLQRLPGKLLTTDQIKLLQRDNVVSEGALDLLSLEIGRAHV
;
A
#
# COMPACT_ATOMS: atom_id res chain seq x y z
N MET A 1 11.74 33.73 -15.97
CA MET A 1 12.53 32.70 -15.26
C MET A 1 11.58 31.53 -14.99
N SER A 2 11.85 30.35 -15.53
CA SER A 2 11.04 29.16 -15.23
C SER A 2 11.23 28.83 -13.75
N ALA A 3 10.15 28.77 -13.00
CA ALA A 3 10.21 28.30 -11.60
C ALA A 3 10.87 26.91 -11.59
N ALA A 4 11.83 26.71 -10.67
CA ALA A 4 12.46 25.42 -10.50
C ALA A 4 11.38 24.35 -10.26
N ARG A 5 11.42 23.26 -11.03
CA ARG A 5 10.46 22.15 -10.86
C ARG A 5 10.64 21.53 -9.47
N LYS A 6 9.54 21.35 -8.76
CA LYS A 6 9.54 20.68 -7.46
C LYS A 6 9.89 19.19 -7.61
N VAL A 7 10.62 18.66 -6.66
CA VAL A 7 11.08 17.26 -6.64
C VAL A 7 10.24 16.44 -5.66
N ALA A 8 9.74 15.31 -6.11
CA ALA A 8 9.07 14.32 -5.28
C ALA A 8 9.86 13.01 -5.26
N THR A 9 10.20 12.51 -4.07
CA THR A 9 10.81 11.18 -3.90
C THR A 9 9.76 10.19 -3.43
N VAL A 10 9.58 9.09 -4.18
CA VAL A 10 8.57 8.05 -3.92
C VAL A 10 9.28 6.73 -3.63
N PHE A 11 9.30 6.33 -2.36
CA PHE A 11 9.74 5.01 -1.95
C PHE A 11 8.66 3.98 -2.27
N GLY A 12 9.05 2.89 -2.93
CA GLY A 12 8.09 1.92 -3.47
C GLY A 12 7.42 2.37 -4.77
N GLY A 13 8.02 3.33 -5.49
CA GLY A 13 7.47 3.93 -6.71
C GLY A 13 7.20 2.96 -7.86
N ALA A 14 7.92 1.84 -7.95
CA ALA A 14 7.68 0.80 -8.97
C ALA A 14 6.62 -0.24 -8.54
N GLY A 15 6.09 -0.15 -7.31
CA GLY A 15 5.04 -1.04 -6.82
C GLY A 15 3.67 -0.77 -7.46
N PHE A 16 2.68 -1.58 -7.06
CA PHE A 16 1.30 -1.46 -7.56
C PHE A 16 0.74 -0.04 -7.37
N LEU A 17 0.64 0.46 -6.13
CA LEU A 17 0.20 1.84 -5.88
C LEU A 17 1.21 2.87 -6.40
N GLY A 18 2.50 2.55 -6.32
CA GLY A 18 3.60 3.47 -6.66
C GLY A 18 3.54 3.99 -8.08
N ARG A 19 3.25 3.12 -9.07
CA ARG A 19 3.15 3.53 -10.50
C ARG A 19 2.05 4.58 -10.73
N TYR A 20 0.93 4.45 -10.02
CA TYR A 20 -0.18 5.42 -10.11
C TYR A 20 0.19 6.76 -9.46
N ALA A 21 0.84 6.73 -8.31
CA ALA A 21 1.32 7.94 -7.63
C ALA A 21 2.40 8.66 -8.46
N VAL A 22 3.39 7.92 -8.99
CA VAL A 22 4.45 8.46 -9.86
C VAL A 22 3.86 9.13 -11.10
N LYS A 23 2.92 8.47 -11.81
CA LYS A 23 2.24 9.02 -12.98
C LYS A 23 1.52 10.33 -12.66
N ARG A 24 0.80 10.38 -11.54
CA ARG A 24 0.04 11.57 -11.13
C ARG A 24 0.94 12.74 -10.73
N LEU A 25 2.03 12.46 -10.00
CA LEU A 25 3.01 13.48 -9.64
C LEU A 25 3.68 14.06 -10.88
N ALA A 26 4.05 13.22 -11.86
CA ALA A 26 4.59 13.67 -13.14
C ALA A 26 3.59 14.57 -13.88
N ALA A 27 2.32 14.18 -13.97
CA ALA A 27 1.25 14.97 -14.57
C ALA A 27 1.04 16.34 -13.88
N LYS A 28 1.36 16.44 -12.57
CA LYS A 28 1.36 17.70 -11.81
C LYS A 28 2.66 18.51 -11.97
N GLY A 29 3.59 18.09 -12.84
CA GLY A 29 4.81 18.80 -13.16
C GLY A 29 5.98 18.56 -12.21
N TYR A 30 5.89 17.61 -11.28
CA TYR A 30 7.02 17.25 -10.42
C TYR A 30 8.10 16.48 -11.18
N ILE A 31 9.36 16.69 -10.83
CA ILE A 31 10.41 15.71 -11.11
C ILE A 31 10.26 14.59 -10.08
N VAL A 32 10.09 13.36 -10.54
CA VAL A 32 9.79 12.22 -9.66
C VAL A 32 11.00 11.29 -9.57
N ARG A 33 11.56 11.15 -8.38
CA ARG A 33 12.55 10.12 -8.06
C ARG A 33 11.82 8.90 -7.54
N ALA A 34 11.82 7.83 -8.30
CA ALA A 34 11.26 6.55 -7.86
C ALA A 34 12.35 5.75 -7.15
N ALA A 35 12.34 5.75 -5.81
CA ALA A 35 13.29 5.02 -4.98
C ALA A 35 12.91 3.53 -4.95
N VAL A 36 13.78 2.68 -5.50
CA VAL A 36 13.51 1.26 -5.77
C VAL A 36 14.71 0.38 -5.40
N ARG A 37 14.48 -0.94 -5.29
CA ARG A 37 15.52 -1.94 -5.10
C ARG A 37 16.09 -2.49 -6.42
N ASP A 38 15.32 -2.39 -7.48
CA ASP A 38 15.70 -2.84 -8.83
C ASP A 38 15.33 -1.73 -9.81
N VAL A 39 16.37 -1.08 -10.33
CA VAL A 39 16.24 0.06 -11.25
C VAL A 39 15.80 -0.42 -12.62
N GLU A 40 16.33 -1.56 -13.10
CA GLU A 40 15.99 -2.11 -14.41
C GLU A 40 14.51 -2.49 -14.46
N ALA A 41 14.01 -3.20 -13.43
CA ALA A 41 12.60 -3.53 -13.32
C ALA A 41 11.68 -2.31 -13.19
N ALA A 42 12.22 -1.13 -12.81
CA ALA A 42 11.46 0.11 -12.67
C ALA A 42 11.48 1.00 -13.94
N MET A 43 12.17 0.61 -15.01
CA MET A 43 12.30 1.42 -16.22
C MET A 43 10.98 1.69 -16.93
N PHE A 44 9.97 0.83 -16.74
CA PHE A 44 8.61 1.03 -17.26
C PHE A 44 7.93 2.31 -16.76
N LEU A 45 8.45 2.93 -15.70
CA LEU A 45 7.93 4.21 -15.18
C LEU A 45 8.31 5.41 -16.07
N ARG A 46 9.45 5.34 -16.75
CA ARG A 46 9.96 6.50 -17.53
C ARG A 46 8.98 7.04 -18.58
N PRO A 47 8.28 6.21 -19.36
CA PRO A 47 7.32 6.71 -20.35
C PRO A 47 6.02 7.26 -19.75
N MET A 48 5.85 7.25 -18.42
CA MET A 48 4.67 7.80 -17.75
C MET A 48 4.73 9.32 -17.52
N GLY A 49 5.84 9.98 -17.89
CA GLY A 49 6.05 11.42 -17.84
C GLY A 49 6.92 11.90 -19.00
N ASP A 50 7.30 13.17 -18.95
CA ASP A 50 8.21 13.77 -19.95
C ASP A 50 9.63 13.17 -19.86
N VAL A 51 10.43 13.38 -20.91
CA VAL A 51 11.83 12.93 -20.95
C VAL A 51 12.61 13.49 -19.76
N GLY A 52 13.21 12.61 -18.98
CA GLY A 52 14.00 12.97 -17.78
C GLY A 52 13.17 13.36 -16.55
N GLN A 53 11.85 13.37 -16.62
CA GLN A 53 10.98 13.76 -15.52
C GLN A 53 10.86 12.66 -14.45
N ILE A 54 10.88 11.39 -14.83
CA ILE A 54 10.79 10.26 -13.90
C ILE A 54 12.14 9.54 -13.89
N VAL A 55 12.75 9.47 -12.70
CA VAL A 55 14.09 8.92 -12.50
C VAL A 55 14.03 7.79 -11.48
N PRO A 56 14.08 6.52 -11.92
CA PRO A 56 14.31 5.40 -11.00
C PRO A 56 15.69 5.50 -10.35
N LEU A 57 15.73 5.35 -9.00
CA LEU A 57 16.95 5.42 -8.20
C LEU A 57 17.09 4.17 -7.34
N TYR A 58 18.28 3.59 -7.26
CA TYR A 58 18.58 2.53 -6.30
C TYR A 58 18.67 3.12 -4.90
N ALA A 59 17.71 2.76 -4.03
CA ALA A 59 17.65 3.20 -2.64
C ALA A 59 16.94 2.14 -1.76
N PRO A 60 17.62 1.04 -1.44
CA PRO A 60 17.08 0.04 -0.52
C PRO A 60 17.01 0.62 0.89
N LEU A 61 15.93 0.32 1.63
CA LEU A 61 15.63 0.95 2.92
C LEU A 61 16.69 0.71 4.01
N HIS A 62 17.48 -0.35 3.91
CA HIS A 62 18.52 -0.67 4.88
C HIS A 62 19.82 0.14 4.69
N GLU A 63 20.00 0.76 3.52
CA GLU A 63 21.17 1.58 3.20
C GLU A 63 20.86 3.06 3.42
N GLU A 64 21.16 3.56 4.61
CA GLU A 64 20.81 4.92 5.04
C GLU A 64 21.38 6.00 4.11
N ALA A 65 22.62 5.87 3.65
CA ALA A 65 23.25 6.83 2.75
C ALA A 65 22.51 6.95 1.42
N LEU A 66 22.00 5.85 0.85
CA LEU A 66 21.24 5.85 -0.39
C LEU A 66 19.83 6.42 -0.19
N VAL A 67 19.20 6.14 0.96
CA VAL A 67 17.92 6.76 1.33
C VAL A 67 18.09 8.27 1.48
N ALA A 68 19.14 8.74 2.17
CA ALA A 68 19.44 10.16 2.32
C ALA A 68 19.66 10.84 0.95
N ARG A 69 20.46 10.22 0.06
CA ARG A 69 20.69 10.72 -1.30
C ARG A 69 19.39 10.81 -2.12
N ALA A 70 18.48 9.86 -1.94
CA ALA A 70 17.20 9.90 -2.67
C ALA A 70 16.30 11.04 -2.17
N ILE A 71 16.38 11.42 -0.89
CA ILE A 71 15.58 12.48 -0.26
C ILE A 71 16.23 13.87 -0.47
N ASP A 72 17.54 13.94 -0.64
CA ASP A 72 18.27 15.22 -0.75
C ASP A 72 17.65 16.14 -1.81
N GLY A 73 17.31 17.38 -1.41
CA GLY A 73 16.64 18.37 -2.26
C GLY A 73 15.21 17.99 -2.70
N ALA A 74 14.57 17.01 -2.06
CA ALA A 74 13.16 16.72 -2.32
C ALA A 74 12.24 17.69 -1.56
N ASP A 75 11.24 18.26 -2.24
CA ASP A 75 10.16 19.03 -1.63
C ASP A 75 9.13 18.12 -0.96
N ILE A 76 8.96 16.91 -1.52
CA ILE A 76 7.93 15.94 -1.13
C ILE A 76 8.58 14.56 -1.01
N VAL A 77 8.25 13.87 0.08
CA VAL A 77 8.63 12.46 0.29
C VAL A 77 7.36 11.63 0.46
N ILE A 78 7.26 10.54 -0.27
CA ILE A 78 6.12 9.61 -0.20
C ILE A 78 6.66 8.22 0.09
N ASN A 79 6.17 7.61 1.17
CA ASN A 79 6.52 6.24 1.54
C ASN A 79 5.35 5.29 1.28
N LEU A 80 5.49 4.48 0.24
CA LEU A 80 4.55 3.43 -0.17
C LEU A 80 5.12 2.03 0.08
N THR A 81 6.23 1.92 0.81
CA THR A 81 6.89 0.64 1.01
C THR A 81 6.08 -0.24 1.96
N GLY A 82 5.90 -1.48 1.56
CA GLY A 82 5.21 -2.48 2.36
C GLY A 82 5.39 -3.87 1.79
N ILE A 83 5.28 -4.87 2.64
CA ILE A 83 5.28 -6.28 2.30
C ILE A 83 4.06 -6.95 2.95
N LEU A 84 3.50 -7.97 2.31
CA LEU A 84 2.34 -8.73 2.82
C LEU A 84 2.73 -10.07 3.45
N ALA A 85 3.99 -10.46 3.34
CA ALA A 85 4.56 -11.67 3.95
C ALA A 85 6.05 -11.47 4.22
N GLU A 86 6.54 -12.06 5.30
CA GLU A 86 7.96 -12.09 5.60
C GLU A 86 8.67 -13.17 4.77
N HIS A 87 9.80 -12.83 4.17
CA HIS A 87 10.74 -13.82 3.60
C HIS A 87 11.68 -14.33 4.69
N HIS A 88 12.14 -13.42 5.56
CA HIS A 88 12.94 -13.73 6.74
C HIS A 88 12.27 -13.15 7.97
N LYS A 89 12.43 -13.80 9.11
CA LYS A 89 11.89 -13.33 10.39
C LYS A 89 12.33 -11.89 10.67
N GLY A 90 11.36 -11.02 10.98
CA GLY A 90 11.59 -9.61 11.26
C GLY A 90 11.50 -8.68 10.04
N ASP A 91 11.20 -9.19 8.82
CA ASP A 91 11.06 -8.36 7.62
C ASP A 91 9.95 -7.31 7.77
N PHE A 92 8.86 -7.65 8.46
CA PHE A 92 7.79 -6.69 8.72
C PHE A 92 8.32 -5.49 9.51
N MET A 93 9.02 -5.71 10.62
CA MET A 93 9.56 -4.61 11.44
C MET A 93 10.62 -3.82 10.68
N ARG A 94 11.53 -4.49 9.99
CA ARG A 94 12.58 -3.83 9.19
C ARG A 94 11.98 -2.94 8.09
N THR A 95 10.90 -3.39 7.43
CA THR A 95 10.31 -2.63 6.33
C THR A 95 9.34 -1.58 6.83
N HIS A 96 8.37 -1.98 7.69
CA HIS A 96 7.23 -1.13 8.05
C HIS A 96 7.57 -0.12 9.16
N ALA A 97 8.45 -0.48 10.10
CA ALA A 97 8.81 0.39 11.23
C ALA A 97 10.18 1.06 11.03
N GLU A 98 11.26 0.27 10.96
CA GLU A 98 12.61 0.82 10.86
C GLU A 98 12.82 1.60 9.56
N GLY A 99 12.38 1.03 8.41
CA GLY A 99 12.47 1.67 7.10
C GLY A 99 11.64 2.95 7.03
N ALA A 100 10.40 2.92 7.52
CA ALA A 100 9.52 4.10 7.55
C ALA A 100 10.07 5.19 8.48
N GLY A 101 10.53 4.82 9.67
CA GLY A 101 11.16 5.75 10.61
C GLY A 101 12.44 6.39 10.06
N ARG A 102 13.27 5.60 9.34
CA ARG A 102 14.47 6.12 8.64
C ARG A 102 14.10 7.16 7.58
N ILE A 103 13.13 6.85 6.72
CA ILE A 103 12.64 7.81 5.72
C ILE A 103 12.16 9.08 6.39
N ALA A 104 11.33 8.97 7.43
CA ALA A 104 10.76 10.12 8.13
C ALA A 104 11.83 10.98 8.82
N ARG A 105 12.80 10.35 9.50
CA ARG A 105 13.92 11.03 10.14
C ARG A 105 14.80 11.81 9.13
N LEU A 106 15.13 11.16 8.04
CA LEU A 106 15.92 11.79 6.97
C LEU A 106 15.14 12.91 6.27
N ALA A 107 13.83 12.72 6.01
CA ALA A 107 12.99 13.79 5.49
C ALA A 107 12.90 14.99 6.47
N GLY A 108 12.79 14.72 7.78
CA GLY A 108 12.76 15.75 8.81
C GLY A 108 14.07 16.53 8.97
N SER A 109 15.20 15.96 8.56
CA SER A 109 16.51 16.64 8.55
C SER A 109 16.78 17.44 7.28
N THR A 110 15.88 17.44 6.32
CA THR A 110 15.97 18.18 5.06
C THR A 110 14.89 19.26 4.97
N ASN A 111 14.83 19.95 3.84
CA ASN A 111 13.78 20.95 3.55
C ASN A 111 12.49 20.33 2.98
N ALA A 112 12.26 19.03 3.15
CA ALA A 112 11.05 18.39 2.70
C ALA A 112 9.82 18.99 3.42
N ARG A 113 8.87 19.49 2.64
CA ARG A 113 7.68 20.17 3.17
C ARG A 113 6.58 19.19 3.56
N HIS A 114 6.50 18.08 2.83
CA HIS A 114 5.45 17.07 2.97
C HIS A 114 6.05 15.67 3.06
N LEU A 115 5.53 14.90 3.99
CA LEU A 115 5.73 13.46 4.07
C LEU A 115 4.36 12.78 4.08
N VAL A 116 4.11 11.92 3.12
CA VAL A 116 2.93 11.05 3.08
C VAL A 116 3.37 9.61 3.31
N HIS A 117 2.79 8.97 4.31
CA HIS A 117 3.06 7.57 4.65
C HIS A 117 1.82 6.71 4.45
N VAL A 118 1.90 5.68 3.59
CA VAL A 118 0.81 4.73 3.39
C VAL A 118 0.95 3.55 4.35
N SER A 119 0.02 3.51 5.29
CA SER A 119 -0.18 2.44 6.27
C SER A 119 -1.25 1.45 5.78
N ALA A 120 -2.14 0.99 6.64
CA ALA A 120 -3.30 0.18 6.29
C ALA A 120 -4.38 0.27 7.38
N ILE A 121 -5.64 0.07 7.04
CA ILE A 121 -6.70 -0.20 8.03
C ILE A 121 -6.30 -1.45 8.83
N GLY A 122 -6.47 -1.39 10.16
CA GLY A 122 -6.03 -2.46 11.06
C GLY A 122 -4.60 -2.34 11.58
N ALA A 123 -3.91 -1.20 11.28
CA ALA A 123 -2.67 -0.84 11.98
C ALA A 123 -2.97 -0.59 13.47
N ASP A 124 -2.55 -1.53 14.33
CA ASP A 124 -2.87 -1.56 15.76
C ASP A 124 -1.72 -2.25 16.52
N ALA A 125 -1.18 -1.58 17.53
CA ALA A 125 -0.08 -2.10 18.36
C ALA A 125 -0.47 -3.40 19.10
N HIS A 126 -1.77 -3.61 19.34
CA HIS A 126 -2.32 -4.80 20.01
C HIS A 126 -2.89 -5.83 19.01
N SER A 127 -2.66 -5.65 17.72
CA SER A 127 -3.12 -6.60 16.70
C SER A 127 -2.57 -8.02 16.96
N PRO A 128 -3.36 -9.09 16.79
CA PRO A 128 -2.87 -10.47 16.82
C PRO A 128 -1.89 -10.76 15.67
N SER A 129 -1.94 -9.96 14.59
CA SER A 129 -1.08 -10.06 13.42
C SER A 129 0.21 -9.26 13.61
N LEU A 130 1.35 -9.84 13.19
CA LEU A 130 2.64 -9.13 13.13
C LEU A 130 2.60 -7.98 12.12
N TYR A 131 1.90 -8.18 11.01
CA TYR A 131 1.68 -7.14 10.01
C TYR A 131 1.00 -5.91 10.64
N GLY A 132 -0.14 -6.10 11.32
CA GLY A 132 -0.86 -5.00 11.97
C GLY A 132 -0.02 -4.25 13.00
N ARG A 133 0.72 -4.99 13.85
CA ARG A 133 1.65 -4.38 14.82
C ARG A 133 2.79 -3.62 14.17
N SER A 134 3.39 -4.17 13.10
CA SER A 134 4.49 -3.52 12.41
C SER A 134 4.06 -2.24 11.69
N LYS A 135 2.83 -2.21 11.14
CA LYS A 135 2.27 -1.00 10.53
C LYS A 135 2.03 0.08 11.60
N ALA A 136 1.48 -0.28 12.76
CA ALA A 136 1.31 0.66 13.88
C ALA A 136 2.67 1.23 14.37
N ALA A 137 3.67 0.37 14.55
CA ALA A 137 5.01 0.80 14.94
C ALA A 137 5.65 1.73 13.87
N GLY A 138 5.36 1.50 12.59
CA GLY A 138 5.79 2.37 11.50
C GLY A 138 5.14 3.75 11.57
N GLU A 139 3.85 3.82 11.82
CA GLU A 139 3.14 5.09 12.01
C GLU A 139 3.69 5.88 13.20
N GLU A 140 3.96 5.21 14.32
CA GLU A 140 4.54 5.83 15.51
C GLU A 140 5.94 6.40 15.21
N ALA A 141 6.81 5.62 14.57
CA ALA A 141 8.14 6.05 14.16
C ALA A 141 8.10 7.25 13.19
N VAL A 142 7.14 7.25 12.26
CA VAL A 142 6.94 8.36 11.32
C VAL A 142 6.49 9.63 12.06
N ARG A 143 5.49 9.53 12.94
CA ARG A 143 4.99 10.69 13.71
C ARG A 143 6.07 11.28 14.62
N ALA A 144 6.86 10.43 15.27
CA ALA A 144 7.94 10.86 16.13
C ALA A 144 9.02 11.66 15.36
N ALA A 145 9.34 11.23 14.14
CA ALA A 145 10.40 11.83 13.33
C ALA A 145 9.93 12.98 12.43
N PHE A 146 8.67 12.96 11.99
CA PHE A 146 8.06 13.98 11.13
C PHE A 146 6.61 14.24 11.58
N PRO A 147 6.37 15.05 12.62
CA PRO A 147 5.04 15.24 13.22
C PRO A 147 3.95 15.74 12.27
N ARG A 148 4.34 16.40 11.17
CA ARG A 148 3.43 16.88 10.13
C ARG A 148 3.15 15.85 9.03
N ALA A 149 3.63 14.61 9.16
CA ALA A 149 3.36 13.56 8.17
C ALA A 149 1.86 13.28 8.08
N VAL A 150 1.36 13.14 6.86
CA VAL A 150 0.02 12.62 6.62
C VAL A 150 0.10 11.11 6.51
N ILE A 151 -0.72 10.41 7.29
CA ILE A 151 -0.79 8.95 7.28
C ILE A 151 -2.08 8.55 6.59
N LEU A 152 -1.97 7.71 5.55
CA LEU A 152 -3.09 7.14 4.83
C LEU A 152 -3.22 5.66 5.18
N ARG A 153 -4.39 5.24 5.65
CA ARG A 153 -4.73 3.85 5.96
C ARG A 153 -5.76 3.32 4.95
N PRO A 154 -5.34 2.85 3.80
CA PRO A 154 -6.28 2.23 2.86
C PRO A 154 -6.80 0.89 3.38
N SER A 155 -8.05 0.56 3.03
CA SER A 155 -8.55 -0.80 2.98
C SER A 155 -7.82 -1.58 1.88
N ILE A 156 -8.29 -2.78 1.54
CA ILE A 156 -7.70 -3.52 0.44
C ILE A 156 -7.78 -2.72 -0.86
N ILE A 157 -6.61 -2.49 -1.45
CA ILE A 157 -6.50 -1.73 -2.71
C ILE A 157 -6.65 -2.70 -3.88
N PHE A 158 -7.51 -2.38 -4.84
CA PHE A 158 -7.71 -3.17 -6.04
C PHE A 158 -7.46 -2.35 -7.31
N GLY A 159 -7.20 -3.05 -8.40
CA GLY A 159 -6.97 -2.47 -9.74
C GLY A 159 -6.33 -3.46 -10.70
N PRO A 160 -6.02 -3.04 -11.94
CA PRO A 160 -5.55 -3.96 -12.99
C PRO A 160 -4.32 -4.81 -12.60
N GLU A 161 -3.39 -4.26 -11.81
CA GLU A 161 -2.16 -4.95 -11.41
C GLU A 161 -2.15 -5.40 -9.95
N ASP A 162 -3.32 -5.52 -9.29
CA ASP A 162 -3.37 -5.96 -7.91
C ASP A 162 -2.96 -7.44 -7.76
N ASN A 163 -2.49 -7.78 -6.57
CA ASN A 163 -2.11 -9.14 -6.22
C ASN A 163 -3.19 -9.88 -5.42
N PHE A 164 -4.34 -9.27 -5.18
CA PHE A 164 -5.43 -9.89 -4.45
C PHE A 164 -6.41 -10.59 -5.40
N PHE A 165 -7.17 -9.83 -6.18
CA PHE A 165 -8.15 -10.39 -7.11
C PHE A 165 -7.49 -11.18 -8.23
N ASN A 166 -6.38 -10.70 -8.79
CA ASN A 166 -5.68 -11.38 -9.88
C ASN A 166 -5.16 -12.77 -9.48
N ARG A 167 -4.78 -12.99 -8.21
CA ARG A 167 -4.39 -14.33 -7.73
C ARG A 167 -5.57 -15.28 -7.68
N PHE A 168 -6.73 -14.84 -7.20
CA PHE A 168 -7.94 -15.67 -7.20
C PHE A 168 -8.46 -15.89 -8.61
N ALA A 169 -8.38 -14.89 -9.49
CA ALA A 169 -8.70 -15.03 -10.91
C ALA A 169 -7.81 -16.07 -11.60
N ALA A 170 -6.50 -16.03 -11.38
CA ALA A 170 -5.56 -17.03 -11.88
C ALA A 170 -5.89 -18.44 -11.34
N MET A 171 -6.21 -18.57 -10.06
CA MET A 171 -6.64 -19.83 -9.47
C MET A 171 -7.93 -20.35 -10.12
N ALA A 172 -8.87 -19.46 -10.43
CA ALA A 172 -10.14 -19.81 -11.09
C ALA A 172 -9.96 -20.31 -12.53
N THR A 173 -8.81 -20.06 -13.17
CA THR A 173 -8.55 -20.61 -14.52
C THR A 173 -8.24 -22.11 -14.50
N ILE A 174 -7.64 -22.61 -13.42
CA ILE A 174 -7.12 -23.98 -13.32
C ILE A 174 -7.93 -24.87 -12.35
N SER A 175 -8.57 -24.27 -11.32
CA SER A 175 -9.29 -25.04 -10.29
C SER A 175 -10.80 -24.82 -10.37
N PRO A 176 -11.62 -25.88 -10.28
CA PRO A 176 -13.07 -25.76 -10.13
C PRO A 176 -13.52 -25.31 -8.74
N ILE A 177 -12.62 -25.37 -7.75
CA ILE A 177 -12.87 -24.99 -6.35
C ILE A 177 -11.90 -23.90 -5.94
N ILE A 178 -12.42 -22.84 -5.35
CA ILE A 178 -11.64 -21.75 -4.75
C ILE A 178 -11.74 -21.87 -3.23
N PRO A 179 -10.72 -22.43 -2.57
CA PRO A 179 -10.71 -22.49 -1.11
C PRO A 179 -10.38 -21.12 -0.54
N ILE A 180 -11.23 -20.62 0.35
CA ILE A 180 -11.01 -19.41 1.13
C ILE A 180 -11.08 -19.72 2.62
N THR A 181 -10.68 -18.77 3.46
CA THR A 181 -10.82 -18.86 4.92
C THR A 181 -11.24 -17.51 5.45
N GLY A 182 -12.17 -17.50 6.40
CA GLY A 182 -12.70 -16.27 6.95
C GLY A 182 -13.60 -15.53 5.95
N GLY A 183 -14.37 -16.28 5.17
CA GLY A 183 -15.26 -15.76 4.15
C GLY A 183 -16.29 -14.74 4.65
N GLY A 184 -16.55 -14.70 5.98
CA GLY A 184 -17.41 -13.71 6.62
C GLY A 184 -16.74 -12.40 6.99
N ALA A 185 -15.41 -12.28 6.95
CA ALA A 185 -14.69 -11.03 7.21
C ALA A 185 -15.11 -9.95 6.21
N LYS A 186 -15.41 -8.75 6.70
CA LYS A 186 -15.86 -7.64 5.87
C LYS A 186 -14.69 -6.82 5.37
N PHE A 187 -14.80 -6.40 4.14
CA PHE A 187 -13.85 -5.51 3.45
C PHE A 187 -14.59 -4.35 2.80
N GLN A 188 -13.91 -3.24 2.66
CA GLN A 188 -14.39 -2.06 1.95
C GLN A 188 -13.36 -1.66 0.89
N PRO A 189 -13.23 -2.43 -0.22
CA PRO A 189 -12.16 -2.26 -1.20
C PRO A 189 -12.14 -0.85 -1.78
N VAL A 190 -10.93 -0.31 -1.98
CA VAL A 190 -10.72 1.01 -2.58
C VAL A 190 -9.94 0.89 -3.89
N TYR A 191 -10.35 1.64 -4.92
CA TYR A 191 -9.68 1.62 -6.21
C TYR A 191 -8.31 2.32 -6.12
N VAL A 192 -7.31 1.74 -6.76
CA VAL A 192 -5.91 2.23 -6.70
C VAL A 192 -5.75 3.66 -7.17
N ALA A 193 -6.57 4.08 -8.15
CA ALA A 193 -6.54 5.43 -8.66
C ALA A 193 -6.98 6.44 -7.59
N ASP A 194 -8.02 6.12 -6.81
CA ASP A 194 -8.54 6.99 -5.75
C ASP A 194 -7.53 7.13 -4.61
N VAL A 195 -6.82 6.04 -4.26
CA VAL A 195 -5.72 6.10 -3.28
C VAL A 195 -4.58 6.98 -3.78
N ALA A 196 -4.25 6.91 -5.09
CA ALA A 196 -3.23 7.77 -5.67
C ALA A 196 -3.67 9.25 -5.70
N ASP A 197 -4.95 9.52 -5.91
CA ASP A 197 -5.51 10.88 -5.85
C ASP A 197 -5.53 11.40 -4.40
N ALA A 198 -5.85 10.53 -3.41
CA ALA A 198 -5.73 10.84 -2.00
C ALA A 198 -4.28 11.19 -1.58
N ILE A 199 -3.26 10.52 -2.16
CA ILE A 199 -1.86 10.87 -1.93
C ILE A 199 -1.58 12.31 -2.40
N LEU A 200 -2.11 12.72 -3.55
CA LEU A 200 -1.94 14.09 -4.04
C LEU A 200 -2.70 15.12 -3.17
N ALA A 201 -3.92 14.79 -2.76
CA ALA A 201 -4.70 15.63 -1.85
C ALA A 201 -3.99 15.80 -0.49
N ALA A 202 -3.28 14.76 -0.02
CA ALA A 202 -2.49 14.79 1.21
C ALA A 202 -1.26 15.74 1.15
N LEU A 203 -0.95 16.29 -0.01
CA LEU A 203 0.10 17.32 -0.17
C LEU A 203 -0.42 18.73 0.10
N SER A 204 -1.71 18.93 0.35
CA SER A 204 -2.27 20.21 0.79
C SER A 204 -1.93 20.47 2.27
N GLY A 205 -1.55 21.71 2.61
CA GLY A 205 -0.99 22.05 3.93
C GLY A 205 -1.97 21.92 5.10
N ASP A 206 -3.27 22.01 4.84
CA ASP A 206 -4.31 22.13 5.87
C ASP A 206 -4.61 20.81 6.61
N ILE A 207 -4.13 19.68 6.09
CA ILE A 207 -4.35 18.34 6.66
C ILE A 207 -3.09 17.68 7.23
N ALA A 208 -2.02 18.45 7.38
CA ALA A 208 -0.75 17.96 7.91
C ALA A 208 -0.91 17.37 9.32
N GLY A 209 -0.24 16.26 9.59
CA GLY A 209 -0.26 15.55 10.88
C GLY A 209 -1.46 14.63 11.09
N ASN A 210 -2.44 14.62 10.18
CA ASN A 210 -3.64 13.78 10.30
C ASN A 210 -3.43 12.36 9.78
N THR A 211 -4.34 11.49 10.22
CA THR A 211 -4.46 10.12 9.72
C THR A 211 -5.84 9.96 9.07
N PHE A 212 -5.87 9.44 7.86
CA PHE A 212 -7.09 9.21 7.08
C PHE A 212 -7.23 7.73 6.77
N GLU A 213 -8.43 7.19 6.93
CA GLU A 213 -8.77 5.87 6.44
C GLU A 213 -9.42 6.00 5.05
N LEU A 214 -8.96 5.17 4.10
CA LEU A 214 -9.39 5.24 2.70
C LEU A 214 -10.10 3.94 2.32
N ALA A 215 -11.35 4.05 1.91
CA ALA A 215 -12.14 2.90 1.48
C ALA A 215 -13.10 3.28 0.36
N GLY A 216 -13.55 2.28 -0.38
CA GLY A 216 -14.56 2.47 -1.41
C GLY A 216 -15.98 2.56 -0.82
N PRO A 217 -16.99 2.72 -1.68
CA PRO A 217 -18.38 2.97 -1.24
C PRO A 217 -19.09 1.74 -0.68
N GLU A 218 -18.60 0.52 -0.95
CA GLU A 218 -19.32 -0.70 -0.63
C GLU A 218 -18.55 -1.60 0.34
N VAL A 219 -19.26 -2.09 1.35
CA VAL A 219 -18.78 -3.14 2.26
C VAL A 219 -19.28 -4.49 1.78
N LYS A 220 -18.36 -5.42 1.57
CA LYS A 220 -18.67 -6.81 1.16
C LYS A 220 -17.89 -7.80 2.03
N THR A 221 -18.45 -8.99 2.23
CA THR A 221 -17.69 -10.08 2.85
C THR A 221 -16.63 -10.61 1.88
N PHE A 222 -15.58 -11.22 2.41
CA PHE A 222 -14.53 -11.82 1.59
C PHE A 222 -15.09 -12.80 0.56
N LYS A 223 -16.04 -13.65 0.98
CA LYS A 223 -16.74 -14.58 0.09
C LYS A 223 -17.47 -13.84 -1.04
N GLN A 224 -18.24 -12.80 -0.71
CA GLN A 224 -18.93 -11.98 -1.72
C GLN A 224 -17.97 -11.31 -2.71
N LEU A 225 -16.78 -10.87 -2.26
CA LEU A 225 -15.77 -10.30 -3.15
C LEU A 225 -15.25 -11.33 -4.15
N ILE A 226 -15.00 -12.56 -3.71
CA ILE A 226 -14.54 -13.64 -4.60
C ILE A 226 -15.66 -14.04 -5.57
N GLU A 227 -16.90 -14.17 -5.10
CA GLU A 227 -18.05 -14.47 -5.96
C GLU A 227 -18.30 -13.37 -7.00
N TYR A 228 -18.15 -12.09 -6.61
CA TYR A 228 -18.24 -10.95 -7.52
C TYR A 228 -17.13 -11.00 -8.58
N MET A 229 -15.87 -11.24 -8.18
CA MET A 229 -14.75 -11.42 -9.12
C MET A 229 -15.02 -12.55 -10.11
N LEU A 230 -15.51 -13.70 -9.64
CA LEU A 230 -15.85 -14.84 -10.51
C LEU A 230 -16.93 -14.48 -11.55
N LYS A 231 -17.93 -13.67 -11.15
CA LYS A 231 -18.94 -13.16 -12.07
C LYS A 231 -18.34 -12.25 -13.15
N ILE A 232 -17.42 -11.34 -12.76
CA ILE A 232 -16.75 -10.42 -13.71
C ILE A 232 -15.92 -11.19 -14.75
N ILE A 233 -15.18 -12.23 -14.34
CA ILE A 233 -14.34 -13.02 -15.25
C ILE A 233 -15.11 -14.14 -15.95
N ASP A 234 -16.43 -14.19 -15.80
CA ASP A 234 -17.35 -15.21 -16.37
C ASP A 234 -16.88 -16.64 -16.07
N ARG A 235 -16.61 -16.94 -14.81
CA ARG A 235 -16.19 -18.27 -14.34
C ARG A 235 -17.12 -18.78 -13.25
N LYS A 236 -17.72 -19.95 -13.47
CA LYS A 236 -18.52 -20.67 -12.45
C LYS A 236 -17.60 -21.59 -11.67
N ARG A 237 -17.31 -21.24 -10.40
CA ARG A 237 -16.46 -21.99 -9.47
C ARG A 237 -17.15 -22.12 -8.12
N ILE A 238 -16.83 -23.17 -7.39
CA ILE A 238 -17.33 -23.37 -6.04
C ILE A 238 -16.39 -22.61 -5.08
N VAL A 239 -16.91 -21.62 -4.36
CA VAL A 239 -16.17 -20.94 -3.29
C VAL A 239 -16.39 -21.72 -1.99
N LEU A 240 -15.34 -22.39 -1.52
CA LEU A 240 -15.37 -23.21 -0.32
C LEU A 240 -14.72 -22.48 0.84
N ASP A 241 -15.52 -22.10 1.85
CA ASP A 241 -15.00 -21.49 3.08
C ASP A 241 -14.53 -22.58 4.03
N LEU A 242 -13.23 -22.66 4.26
CA LEU A 242 -12.60 -23.69 5.08
C LEU A 242 -12.66 -23.32 6.56
N PRO A 243 -12.97 -24.27 7.44
CA PRO A 243 -12.87 -24.10 8.88
C PRO A 243 -11.44 -23.69 9.28
N ARG A 244 -11.31 -22.82 10.28
CA ARG A 244 -10.02 -22.23 10.72
C ARG A 244 -8.95 -23.27 11.04
N GLY A 245 -9.34 -24.42 11.62
CA GLY A 245 -8.40 -25.50 11.95
C GLY A 245 -7.70 -26.06 10.70
N LEU A 246 -8.46 -26.34 9.65
CA LEU A 246 -7.93 -26.81 8.37
C LEU A 246 -7.10 -25.73 7.65
N ALA A 247 -7.55 -24.49 7.72
CA ALA A 247 -6.84 -23.36 7.12
C ALA A 247 -5.45 -23.12 7.75
N ASN A 248 -5.29 -23.29 9.06
CA ASN A 248 -4.00 -23.17 9.71
C ASN A 248 -3.02 -24.26 9.24
N ILE A 249 -3.49 -25.50 9.08
CA ILE A 249 -2.67 -26.60 8.55
C ILE A 249 -2.29 -26.30 7.10
N GLN A 250 -3.25 -25.87 6.28
CA GLN A 250 -3.02 -25.50 4.89
C GLN A 250 -2.02 -24.32 4.77
N ALA A 251 -2.14 -23.30 5.61
CA ALA A 251 -1.23 -22.17 5.62
C ALA A 251 0.20 -22.57 5.99
N GLN A 252 0.38 -23.50 6.94
CA GLN A 252 1.70 -24.03 7.29
C GLN A 252 2.39 -24.73 6.11
N PHE A 253 1.63 -25.35 5.21
CA PHE A 253 2.15 -25.91 3.98
C PHE A 253 2.37 -24.85 2.90
N LEU A 254 1.36 -24.01 2.62
CA LEU A 254 1.37 -23.03 1.54
C LEU A 254 2.39 -21.90 1.76
N GLN A 255 2.70 -21.54 3.01
CA GLN A 255 3.73 -20.54 3.31
C GLN A 255 5.16 -20.99 2.97
N ARG A 256 5.37 -22.31 2.77
CA ARG A 256 6.67 -22.89 2.37
C ARG A 256 6.84 -22.93 0.85
N LEU A 257 5.75 -22.76 0.08
CA LEU A 257 5.80 -22.75 -1.37
C LEU A 257 6.26 -21.38 -1.90
N PRO A 258 6.92 -21.33 -3.08
CA PRO A 258 7.22 -20.07 -3.75
C PRO A 258 5.93 -19.26 -3.95
N GLY A 259 5.98 -17.95 -3.64
CA GLY A 259 4.83 -17.05 -3.76
C GLY A 259 3.96 -16.92 -2.50
N LYS A 260 4.19 -17.72 -1.43
CA LYS A 260 3.51 -17.63 -0.11
C LYS A 260 2.03 -17.32 -0.22
N LEU A 261 1.28 -18.26 -0.82
CA LEU A 261 -0.14 -18.08 -1.20
C LEU A 261 -1.05 -17.69 -0.02
N LEU A 262 -0.77 -18.23 1.17
CA LEU A 262 -1.48 -17.90 2.40
C LEU A 262 -0.51 -18.06 3.58
N THR A 263 -0.46 -17.08 4.46
CA THR A 263 0.35 -17.15 5.68
C THR A 263 -0.53 -17.21 6.92
N THR A 264 -0.01 -17.77 8.01
CA THR A 264 -0.71 -17.79 9.30
C THR A 264 -1.01 -16.39 9.81
N ASP A 265 -0.18 -15.40 9.48
CA ASP A 265 -0.39 -14.01 9.84
C ASP A 265 -1.55 -13.38 9.08
N GLN A 266 -1.70 -13.71 7.77
CA GLN A 266 -2.85 -13.29 6.97
C GLN A 266 -4.17 -13.89 7.49
N ILE A 267 -4.18 -15.13 7.98
CA ILE A 267 -5.37 -15.71 8.62
C ILE A 267 -5.77 -14.92 9.86
N LYS A 268 -4.80 -14.43 10.65
CA LYS A 268 -5.10 -13.57 11.80
C LYS A 268 -5.70 -12.23 11.39
N LEU A 269 -5.27 -11.64 10.28
CA LEU A 269 -5.88 -10.43 9.73
C LEU A 269 -7.34 -10.63 9.34
N LEU A 270 -7.68 -11.78 8.76
CA LEU A 270 -9.07 -12.14 8.40
C LEU A 270 -10.01 -12.36 9.61
N GLN A 271 -9.51 -12.23 10.83
CA GLN A 271 -10.34 -12.26 12.04
C GLN A 271 -10.95 -10.90 12.40
N ARG A 272 -10.51 -9.84 11.75
CA ARG A 272 -11.02 -8.47 11.91
C ARG A 272 -11.54 -7.95 10.59
N ASP A 273 -12.58 -7.16 10.65
CA ASP A 273 -13.10 -6.47 9.48
C ASP A 273 -12.09 -5.41 9.02
N ASN A 274 -11.95 -5.25 7.71
CA ASN A 274 -11.09 -4.26 7.05
C ASN A 274 -11.97 -3.18 6.41
N VAL A 275 -12.68 -2.45 7.27
CA VAL A 275 -13.62 -1.39 6.94
C VAL A 275 -13.23 -0.12 7.69
N VAL A 276 -13.66 1.03 7.18
CA VAL A 276 -13.42 2.33 7.83
C VAL A 276 -14.01 2.33 9.23
N SER A 277 -13.25 2.84 10.19
CA SER A 277 -13.67 2.98 11.58
C SER A 277 -14.73 4.07 11.72
N GLU A 278 -15.65 3.91 12.66
CA GLU A 278 -16.63 4.94 12.95
C GLU A 278 -15.94 6.23 13.41
N GLY A 279 -16.26 7.36 12.78
CA GLY A 279 -15.65 8.66 13.06
C GLY A 279 -14.25 8.87 12.47
N ALA A 280 -13.74 7.94 11.65
CA ALA A 280 -12.49 8.16 10.93
C ALA A 280 -12.58 9.35 9.97
N LEU A 281 -11.48 10.08 9.82
CA LEU A 281 -11.38 11.12 8.80
C LEU A 281 -11.31 10.47 7.42
N ASP A 282 -12.21 10.86 6.52
CA ASP A 282 -12.27 10.38 5.14
C ASP A 282 -11.80 11.47 4.18
N LEU A 283 -10.63 11.28 3.60
CA LEU A 283 -10.06 12.21 2.64
C LEU A 283 -10.75 12.11 1.27
N LEU A 284 -11.31 10.94 0.92
CA LEU A 284 -12.01 10.73 -0.35
C LEU A 284 -13.33 11.49 -0.41
N SER A 285 -13.97 11.73 0.74
CA SER A 285 -15.18 12.53 0.83
C SER A 285 -14.94 14.03 0.76
N LEU A 286 -13.73 14.51 1.07
CA LEU A 286 -13.41 15.93 1.18
C LEU A 286 -13.14 16.62 -0.16
N GLU A 287 -12.51 15.96 -1.14
CA GLU A 287 -12.13 16.64 -2.40
C GLU A 287 -12.09 15.74 -3.64
N ILE A 288 -12.01 14.43 -3.50
CA ILE A 288 -12.00 13.55 -4.66
C ILE A 288 -13.43 13.36 -5.09
N GLY A 289 -13.91 14.37 -5.80
CA GLY A 289 -15.24 14.36 -6.39
C GLY A 289 -15.46 13.06 -7.14
N ARG A 290 -16.46 12.30 -6.69
CA ARG A 290 -17.28 11.33 -7.41
C ARG A 290 -16.93 11.19 -8.90
N ALA A 291 -15.70 10.81 -9.20
CA ALA A 291 -15.28 10.49 -10.54
C ALA A 291 -15.18 8.98 -10.66
N HIS A 292 -16.20 8.47 -11.33
CA HIS A 292 -16.22 7.21 -12.05
C HIS A 292 -16.51 5.94 -11.25
N VAL A 293 -17.80 5.69 -11.11
CA VAL A 293 -18.37 4.34 -11.22
C VAL A 293 -18.32 3.92 -12.69
#